data_80bb979580dc9a9a43257f7cc99bd3e9
#
_entry.id   80bb979580dc9a9a43257f7cc99bd3e9
#
_cell.length_a   1.000
_cell.length_b   1.000
_cell.length_c   1.000
_cell.angle_alpha   90.00
_cell.angle_beta   90.00
_cell.angle_gamma   90.00
#
_symmetry.space_group_name_H-M   'P 1'
#
loop_
_entity.id
_entity.type
_entity.pdbx_description
1 polymer ?
#
loop_
_entity_poly.entity_id
_entity_poly.type
_entity_poly.pdbx_seq_one_letter_code
_entity_poly.pdbx_strand_id
1 'polypeptide(L)'
;MTIAFWDLFLYGVAIFVLFITPGPVWLAIVARALSGGFQSAWPLALGVAVGDAVWPVLAIWGVSWIVSLYADFLHLLGIVAALMFVSMGGLLIWHADKSISSDSRLTRPGIWAGFVAGVVVILSNPKAILFYMGVLPGFFTWGL
;
A
#
# COMPACT_ATOMS: atom_id res chain seq x y z
N MET A 1 -14.50 -15.34 14.87
CA MET A 1 -13.55 -15.29 13.74
C MET A 1 -12.51 -16.38 13.95
N THR A 2 -12.53 -17.42 13.15
CA THR A 2 -11.49 -18.44 13.14
C THR A 2 -10.57 -18.15 11.95
N ILE A 3 -9.33 -17.76 12.24
CA ILE A 3 -8.32 -17.56 11.22
C ILE A 3 -7.54 -18.87 11.11
N ALA A 4 -7.65 -19.54 9.96
CA ALA A 4 -6.84 -20.72 9.70
C ALA A 4 -5.37 -20.32 9.42
N PHE A 5 -4.45 -21.20 9.81
CA PHE A 5 -3.02 -20.99 9.51
C PHE A 5 -2.78 -20.75 8.01
N TRP A 6 -3.54 -21.40 7.16
CA TRP A 6 -3.45 -21.27 5.72
C TRP A 6 -3.84 -19.86 5.24
N ASP A 7 -4.86 -19.25 5.86
CA ASP A 7 -5.27 -17.88 5.53
C ASP A 7 -4.17 -16.87 5.88
N LEU A 8 -3.53 -17.05 7.02
CA LEU A 8 -2.38 -16.22 7.43
C LEU A 8 -1.20 -16.39 6.48
N PHE A 9 -0.92 -17.62 6.06
CA PHE A 9 0.16 -17.89 5.10
C PHE A 9 -0.11 -17.20 3.75
N LEU A 10 -1.30 -17.38 3.21
CA LEU A 10 -1.69 -16.73 1.94
C LEU A 10 -1.67 -15.21 2.03
N TYR A 11 -2.14 -14.67 3.15
CA TYR A 11 -2.08 -13.23 3.40
C TYR A 11 -0.63 -12.74 3.49
N GLY A 12 0.24 -13.48 4.17
CA GLY A 12 1.66 -13.17 4.24
C GLY A 12 2.33 -13.18 2.87
N VAL A 13 2.00 -14.15 2.01
CA VAL A 13 2.49 -14.20 0.62
C VAL A 13 1.98 -13.00 -0.17
N ALA A 14 0.70 -12.65 -0.04
CA ALA A 14 0.11 -11.49 -0.72
C ALA A 14 0.79 -10.18 -0.30
N ILE A 15 1.03 -9.97 0.99
CA ILE A 15 1.78 -8.81 1.50
C ILE A 15 3.21 -8.79 0.96
N PHE A 16 3.87 -9.95 0.94
CA PHE A 16 5.24 -10.04 0.42
C PHE A 16 5.29 -9.63 -1.06
N VAL A 17 4.37 -10.14 -1.87
CA VAL A 17 4.27 -9.76 -3.30
C VAL A 17 3.98 -8.28 -3.44
N LEU A 18 3.05 -7.74 -2.63
CA LEU A 18 2.74 -6.32 -2.60
C LEU A 18 3.98 -5.48 -2.28
N PHE A 19 4.75 -5.91 -1.29
CA PHE A 19 5.95 -5.21 -0.82
C PHE A 19 7.05 -5.17 -1.88
N ILE A 20 7.32 -6.29 -2.55
CA ILE A 20 8.38 -6.34 -3.57
C ILE A 20 7.97 -5.74 -4.92
N THR A 21 6.66 -5.53 -5.14
CA THR A 21 6.18 -4.93 -6.40
C THR A 21 6.51 -3.44 -6.42
N PRO A 22 7.27 -2.95 -7.43
CA PRO A 22 7.59 -1.53 -7.55
C PRO A 22 6.35 -0.65 -7.59
N GLY A 23 6.41 0.50 -6.93
CA GLY A 23 5.31 1.46 -6.89
C GLY A 23 5.78 2.80 -6.30
N PRO A 24 4.85 3.72 -5.97
CA PRO A 24 5.20 5.06 -5.47
C PRO A 24 6.10 5.05 -4.24
N VAL A 25 5.91 4.11 -3.32
CA VAL A 25 6.75 3.99 -2.11
C VAL A 25 8.18 3.61 -2.48
N TRP A 26 8.36 2.65 -3.38
CA TRP A 26 9.67 2.25 -3.88
C TRP A 26 10.41 3.41 -4.55
N LEU A 27 9.70 4.13 -5.41
CA LEU A 27 10.26 5.30 -6.09
C LEU A 27 10.69 6.38 -5.09
N ALA A 28 9.88 6.64 -4.08
CA ALA A 28 10.18 7.62 -3.04
C ALA A 28 11.42 7.20 -2.21
N ILE A 29 11.51 5.94 -1.82
CA ILE A 29 12.65 5.42 -1.05
C ILE A 29 13.92 5.48 -1.89
N VAL A 30 13.88 5.03 -3.15
CA VAL A 30 15.03 5.03 -4.05
C VAL A 30 15.48 6.47 -4.34
N ALA A 31 14.56 7.38 -4.67
CA ALA A 31 14.89 8.77 -4.93
C ALA A 31 15.58 9.42 -3.73
N ARG A 32 15.07 9.15 -2.53
CA ARG A 32 15.64 9.70 -1.31
C ARG A 32 17.00 9.08 -0.97
N ALA A 33 17.17 7.77 -1.19
CA ALA A 33 18.45 7.10 -1.01
C ALA A 33 19.53 7.61 -1.98
N LEU A 34 19.14 7.87 -3.22
CA LEU A 34 20.06 8.44 -4.23
C LEU A 34 20.43 9.87 -3.91
N SER A 35 19.54 10.66 -3.30
CA SER A 35 19.80 12.06 -2.97
C SER A 35 20.67 12.26 -1.72
N GLY A 36 20.57 11.38 -0.73
CA GLY A 36 21.24 11.58 0.57
C GLY A 36 21.60 10.30 1.31
N GLY A 37 21.60 9.15 0.64
CA GLY A 37 21.97 7.87 1.22
C GLY A 37 20.99 7.37 2.28
N PHE A 38 21.45 6.45 3.12
CA PHE A 38 20.64 5.83 4.17
C PHE A 38 20.05 6.85 5.15
N GLN A 39 20.82 7.84 5.55
CA GLN A 39 20.37 8.88 6.49
C GLN A 39 19.21 9.70 5.97
N SER A 40 19.08 9.81 4.66
CA SER A 40 17.95 10.49 4.01
C SER A 40 16.74 9.56 3.81
N ALA A 41 16.98 8.28 3.59
CA ALA A 41 15.94 7.29 3.26
C ALA A 41 15.19 6.74 4.47
N TRP A 42 15.88 6.50 5.61
CA TRP A 42 15.25 5.85 6.75
C TRP A 42 14.07 6.62 7.37
N PRO A 43 14.09 7.97 7.45
CA PRO A 43 12.91 8.69 7.97
C PRO A 43 11.68 8.51 7.10
N LEU A 44 11.86 8.47 5.79
CA LEU A 44 10.76 8.19 4.86
C LEU A 44 10.23 6.77 5.05
N ALA A 45 11.10 5.78 5.17
CA ALA A 45 10.71 4.40 5.42
C ALA A 45 9.92 4.25 6.74
N LEU A 46 10.33 4.95 7.80
CA LEU A 46 9.61 4.98 9.06
C LEU A 46 8.22 5.63 8.91
N GLY A 47 8.13 6.73 8.17
CA GLY A 47 6.85 7.39 7.87
C GLY A 47 5.91 6.50 7.09
N VAL A 48 6.43 5.76 6.13
CA VAL A 48 5.66 4.74 5.38
C VAL A 48 5.13 3.67 6.33
N ALA A 49 5.97 3.13 7.21
CA ALA A 49 5.56 2.08 8.15
C ALA A 49 4.46 2.57 9.11
N VAL A 50 4.59 3.77 9.64
CA VAL A 50 3.57 4.37 10.53
C VAL A 50 2.27 4.63 9.78
N GLY A 51 2.34 5.22 8.59
CA GLY A 51 1.15 5.49 7.77
C GLY A 51 0.48 4.21 7.28
N ASP A 52 1.28 3.19 6.96
CA ASP A 52 0.77 1.90 6.49
C ASP A 52 -0.05 1.18 7.56
N ALA A 53 0.29 1.35 8.83
CA ALA A 53 -0.47 0.78 9.95
C ALA A 53 -1.90 1.32 10.06
N VAL A 54 -2.18 2.47 9.48
CA VAL A 54 -3.53 3.07 9.47
C VAL A 54 -4.49 2.27 8.59
N TRP A 55 -4.01 1.74 7.48
CA TRP A 55 -4.86 1.06 6.48
C TRP A 55 -5.55 -0.20 7.00
N PRO A 56 -4.86 -1.14 7.68
CA PRO A 56 -5.53 -2.32 8.25
C PRO A 56 -6.61 -1.94 9.26
N VAL A 57 -6.37 -0.92 10.08
CA VAL A 57 -7.35 -0.44 11.05
C VAL A 57 -8.60 0.11 10.36
N LEU A 58 -8.42 0.96 9.35
CA LEU A 58 -9.52 1.51 8.56
C LEU A 58 -10.24 0.41 7.77
N ALA A 59 -9.51 -0.55 7.20
CA ALA A 59 -10.10 -1.66 6.46
C ALA A 59 -10.97 -2.55 7.37
N ILE A 60 -10.47 -2.86 8.57
CA ILE A 60 -11.19 -3.70 9.53
C ILE A 60 -12.46 -3.00 10.01
N TRP A 61 -12.37 -1.76 10.43
CA TRP A 61 -13.52 -1.03 11.00
C TRP A 61 -14.48 -0.53 9.92
N GLY A 62 -13.94 0.11 8.89
CA GLY A 62 -14.76 0.73 7.84
C GLY A 62 -15.47 -0.30 6.98
N VAL A 63 -14.75 -1.30 6.50
CA VAL A 63 -15.32 -2.32 5.61
C VAL A 63 -16.28 -3.22 6.36
N SER A 64 -15.97 -3.61 7.60
CA SER A 64 -16.89 -4.43 8.41
C SER A 64 -18.23 -3.73 8.63
N TRP A 65 -18.22 -2.42 8.86
CA TRP A 65 -19.43 -1.64 9.02
C TRP A 65 -20.27 -1.61 7.73
N ILE A 66 -19.63 -1.36 6.59
CA ILE A 66 -20.32 -1.30 5.29
C ILE A 66 -20.86 -2.67 4.88
N VAL A 67 -20.09 -3.72 5.11
CA VAL A 67 -20.50 -5.09 4.80
C VAL A 67 -21.72 -5.53 5.62
N SER A 68 -21.86 -5.05 6.85
CA SER A 68 -23.06 -5.28 7.65
C SER A 68 -24.31 -4.69 7.01
N LEU A 69 -24.17 -3.68 6.16
CA LEU A 69 -25.28 -3.01 5.47
C LEU A 69 -25.50 -3.57 4.05
N TYR A 70 -24.44 -3.97 3.36
CA TYR A 70 -24.48 -4.36 1.94
C TYR A 70 -23.60 -5.60 1.69
N ALA A 71 -24.23 -6.77 1.54
CA ALA A 71 -23.52 -8.04 1.38
C ALA A 71 -22.60 -8.09 0.14
N ASP A 72 -23.03 -7.44 -0.96
CA ASP A 72 -22.29 -7.48 -2.24
C ASP A 72 -21.15 -6.45 -2.33
N PHE A 73 -21.01 -5.60 -1.34
CA PHE A 73 -20.02 -4.51 -1.36
C PHE A 73 -18.58 -5.03 -1.41
N LEU A 74 -18.26 -6.09 -0.67
CA LEU A 74 -16.93 -6.71 -0.71
C LEU A 74 -16.59 -7.28 -2.08
N HIS A 75 -17.58 -7.90 -2.72
CA HIS A 75 -17.38 -8.45 -4.05
C HIS A 75 -17.09 -7.35 -5.08
N LEU A 76 -17.84 -6.26 -5.02
CA LEU A 76 -17.62 -5.09 -5.86
C LEU A 76 -16.24 -4.47 -5.62
N LEU A 77 -15.84 -4.30 -4.35
CA LEU A 77 -14.50 -3.80 -4.00
C LEU A 77 -13.39 -4.69 -4.55
N GLY A 78 -13.55 -6.01 -4.47
CA GLY A 78 -12.59 -6.96 -5.01
C GLY A 78 -12.41 -6.81 -6.52
N ILE A 79 -13.51 -6.65 -7.26
CA ILE A 79 -13.48 -6.45 -8.71
C ILE A 79 -12.78 -5.12 -9.05
N VAL A 80 -13.15 -4.03 -8.38
CA VAL A 80 -12.55 -2.72 -8.60
C VAL A 80 -11.05 -2.75 -8.31
N ALA A 81 -10.65 -3.37 -7.19
CA ALA A 81 -9.25 -3.52 -6.83
C ALA A 81 -8.47 -4.32 -7.89
N ALA A 82 -9.02 -5.44 -8.36
CA ALA A 82 -8.40 -6.25 -9.40
C ALA A 82 -8.19 -5.47 -10.70
N LEU A 83 -9.21 -4.75 -11.15
CA LEU A 83 -9.12 -3.92 -12.35
C LEU A 83 -8.06 -2.82 -12.22
N MET A 84 -8.00 -2.17 -11.07
CA MET A 84 -7.01 -1.12 -10.83
C MET A 84 -5.59 -1.68 -10.72
N PHE A 85 -5.37 -2.84 -10.07
CA PHE A 85 -4.06 -3.48 -10.05
C PHE A 85 -3.59 -3.90 -11.44
N VAL A 86 -4.47 -4.45 -12.26
CA VAL A 86 -4.14 -4.80 -13.65
C VAL A 86 -3.80 -3.54 -14.45
N SER A 87 -4.57 -2.46 -14.29
CA SER A 87 -4.30 -1.19 -14.96
C SER A 87 -2.97 -0.59 -14.52
N MET A 88 -2.69 -0.59 -13.22
CA MET A 88 -1.41 -0.10 -12.69
C MET A 88 -0.24 -0.92 -13.19
N GLY A 89 -0.36 -2.26 -13.19
CA GLY A 89 0.66 -3.15 -13.75
C GLY A 89 0.91 -2.89 -15.23
N GLY A 90 -0.15 -2.70 -16.01
CA GLY A 90 -0.04 -2.34 -17.43
C GLY A 90 0.67 -0.99 -17.63
N LEU A 91 0.33 0.02 -16.84
CA LEU A 91 0.98 1.32 -16.89
C LEU A 91 2.46 1.25 -16.51
N LEU A 92 2.80 0.46 -15.50
CA LEU A 92 4.21 0.26 -15.11
C LEU A 92 5.03 -0.38 -16.23
N ILE A 93 4.48 -1.39 -16.89
CA ILE A 93 5.13 -2.03 -18.04
C ILE A 93 5.27 -1.04 -19.20
N TRP A 94 4.22 -0.26 -19.47
CA TRP A 94 4.24 0.74 -20.55
C TRP A 94 5.31 1.81 -20.32
N HIS A 95 5.53 2.21 -19.06
CA HIS A 95 6.49 3.25 -18.70
C HIS A 95 7.83 2.71 -18.18
N ALA A 96 8.12 1.42 -18.39
CA ALA A 96 9.32 0.77 -17.86
C ALA A 96 10.64 1.41 -18.32
N ASP A 97 10.65 2.04 -19.51
CA ASP A 97 11.83 2.70 -20.07
C ASP A 97 12.07 4.12 -19.54
N LYS A 98 11.14 4.66 -18.74
CA LYS A 98 11.30 6.01 -18.20
C LYS A 98 12.23 6.02 -16.99
N SER A 99 13.14 6.99 -16.97
CA SER A 99 14.03 7.21 -15.83
C SER A 99 13.22 7.62 -14.60
N ILE A 100 13.70 7.19 -13.42
CA ILE A 100 13.15 7.61 -12.14
C ILE A 100 13.41 9.11 -11.99
N SER A 101 12.34 9.92 -12.02
CA SER A 101 12.45 11.34 -11.71
C SER A 101 12.30 11.54 -10.21
N SER A 102 13.25 12.24 -9.60
CA SER A 102 13.12 12.65 -8.19
C SER A 102 12.16 13.84 -8.10
N ASP A 103 11.01 13.65 -7.46
CA ASP A 103 10.16 14.77 -7.05
C ASP A 103 10.86 15.50 -5.90
N SER A 104 11.05 16.83 -6.04
CA SER A 104 11.72 17.66 -5.02
C SER A 104 11.02 17.62 -3.65
N ARG A 105 9.72 17.34 -3.61
CA ARG A 105 8.97 17.18 -2.35
C ARG A 105 9.40 15.93 -1.59
N LEU A 106 9.69 14.84 -2.31
CA LEU A 106 10.09 13.56 -1.74
C LEU A 106 11.53 13.57 -1.25
N THR A 107 12.38 14.42 -1.83
CA THR A 107 13.82 14.48 -1.56
C THR A 107 14.23 15.66 -0.70
N ARG A 108 13.28 16.45 -0.17
CA ARG A 108 13.57 17.57 0.71
C ARG A 108 14.38 17.12 1.92
N PRO A 109 15.52 17.78 2.23
CA PRO A 109 16.38 17.40 3.36
C PRO A 109 15.68 17.48 4.71
N GLY A 110 16.09 16.64 5.64
CA GLY A 110 15.65 16.65 7.02
C GLY A 110 14.87 15.39 7.41
N ILE A 111 15.02 15.00 8.68
CA ILE A 111 14.37 13.80 9.25
C ILE A 111 12.85 13.99 9.24
N TRP A 112 12.37 15.14 9.67
CA TRP A 112 10.93 15.42 9.72
C TRP A 112 10.29 15.48 8.33
N ALA A 113 10.98 16.13 7.39
CA ALA A 113 10.51 16.19 6.00
C ALA A 113 10.44 14.79 5.38
N GLY A 114 11.42 13.93 5.67
CA GLY A 114 11.42 12.53 5.24
C GLY A 114 10.26 11.73 5.82
N PHE A 115 10.05 11.83 7.13
CA PHE A 115 8.94 11.15 7.81
C PHE A 115 7.57 11.58 7.26
N VAL A 116 7.33 12.87 7.14
CA VAL A 116 6.07 13.41 6.58
C VAL A 116 5.88 12.96 5.13
N ALA A 117 6.92 13.00 4.32
CA ALA A 117 6.86 12.51 2.94
C ALA A 117 6.48 11.02 2.89
N GLY A 118 7.02 10.20 3.78
CA GLY A 118 6.69 8.79 3.89
C GLY A 118 5.22 8.54 4.23
N VAL A 119 4.70 9.25 5.22
CA VAL A 119 3.28 9.19 5.61
C VAL A 119 2.38 9.59 4.44
N VAL A 120 2.68 10.70 3.79
CA VAL A 120 1.89 11.20 2.65
C VAL A 120 1.92 10.21 1.49
N VAL A 121 3.08 9.66 1.14
CA VAL A 121 3.23 8.72 0.03
C VAL A 121 2.40 7.46 0.29
N ILE A 122 2.46 6.88 1.48
CA ILE A 122 1.71 5.65 1.75
C ILE A 122 0.20 5.90 1.88
N LEU A 123 -0.22 7.01 2.47
CA LEU A 123 -1.65 7.34 2.59
C LEU A 123 -2.29 7.69 1.24
N SER A 124 -1.52 8.23 0.31
CA SER A 124 -1.99 8.54 -1.05
C SER A 124 -1.69 7.41 -2.05
N ASN A 125 -1.07 6.32 -1.63
CA ASN A 125 -0.69 5.23 -2.53
C ASN A 125 -1.92 4.39 -2.91
N PRO A 126 -2.39 4.43 -4.16
CA PRO A 126 -3.56 3.67 -4.58
C PRO A 126 -3.36 2.16 -4.45
N LYS A 127 -2.14 1.68 -4.58
CA LYS A 127 -1.80 0.26 -4.41
C LYS A 127 -2.09 -0.22 -2.99
N ALA A 128 -1.68 0.55 -1.97
CA ALA A 128 -1.96 0.23 -0.57
C ALA A 128 -3.45 0.33 -0.25
N ILE A 129 -4.10 1.39 -0.69
CA ILE A 129 -5.55 1.61 -0.51
C ILE A 129 -6.35 0.40 -1.04
N LEU A 130 -6.08 0.02 -2.27
CA LEU A 130 -6.80 -1.06 -2.94
C LEU A 130 -6.51 -2.42 -2.31
N PHE A 131 -5.28 -2.66 -1.89
CA PHE A 131 -4.93 -3.91 -1.21
C PHE A 131 -5.69 -4.05 0.10
N TYR A 132 -5.62 -3.05 0.97
CA TYR A 132 -6.24 -3.14 2.29
C TYR A 132 -7.77 -3.04 2.24
N MET A 133 -8.33 -2.31 1.30
CA MET A 133 -9.79 -2.18 1.17
C MET A 133 -10.42 -3.30 0.34
N GLY A 134 -9.73 -3.80 -0.67
CA GLY A 134 -10.28 -4.79 -1.61
C GLY A 134 -9.81 -6.21 -1.37
N VAL A 135 -8.57 -6.42 -0.95
CA VAL A 135 -7.94 -7.75 -0.84
C VAL A 135 -7.96 -8.26 0.59
N LEU A 136 -7.56 -7.45 1.56
CA LEU A 136 -7.49 -7.87 2.96
C LEU A 136 -8.79 -8.49 3.48
N PRO A 137 -9.97 -7.91 3.28
CA PRO A 137 -11.21 -8.51 3.79
C PRO A 137 -11.53 -9.87 3.17
N GLY A 138 -11.05 -10.14 1.96
CA GLY A 138 -11.28 -11.43 1.27
C GLY A 138 -10.51 -12.60 1.86
N PHE A 139 -9.44 -12.36 2.61
CA PHE A 139 -8.65 -13.41 3.26
C PHE A 139 -9.25 -13.87 4.59
N PHE A 140 -10.08 -13.05 5.20
CA PHE A 140 -10.65 -13.33 6.51
C PHE A 140 -12.16 -13.42 6.41
N THR A 141 -12.71 -14.55 6.81
CA THR A 141 -14.14 -14.68 6.99
C THR A 141 -14.52 -13.99 8.30
N TRP A 142 -15.08 -12.80 8.15
CA TRP A 142 -15.70 -12.11 9.28
C TRP A 142 -16.93 -12.92 9.65
N GLY A 143 -16.91 -13.51 10.83
CA GLY A 143 -18.06 -14.29 11.34
C GLY A 143 -19.31 -13.40 11.49
N LEU A 144 -20.08 -13.37 10.44
CA LEU A 144 -21.42 -12.76 10.39
C LEU A 144 -22.47 -13.81 10.69
#